data_fb19ba18c95e065e52f0176e83cd3692
#
_entry.id   fb19ba18c95e065e52f0176e83cd3692
#
_cell.length_a   1.000
_cell.length_b   1.000
_cell.length_c   1.000
_cell.angle_alpha   90.00
_cell.angle_beta   90.00
_cell.angle_gamma   90.00
#
_symmetry.space_group_name_H-M   'P 1'
#
loop_
_entity.id
_entity.type
_entity.pdbx_description
1 polymer ?
#
loop_
_entity_poly.entity_id
_entity_poly.type
_entity_poly.pdbx_seq_one_letter_code
_entity_poly.pdbx_strand_id
1 'polypeptide(L)'
;FCLSRGLGDVYKRQEQGHPPYRKSHFDEEGDAWCYNAPTRSYYLHYFARQQPDLNWQNPEVRAEIYDILRFWLDKGVDGFRLDSIPYIAKDTSFPEIDLCKYPDVFPYYSLGPHLHDYLHEMNREVFSRYDCTTVGEGSKTSPEEGWKFIAPERQELDMLYHFGAADIRNETEADDPATGIPYSL
;
A
#
# COMPACT_ATOMS: atom_id res chain seq x y z
N PHE A 1 8.69 6.40 15.11
CA PHE A 1 7.30 6.84 14.95
C PHE A 1 6.53 6.45 16.19
N CYS A 2 6.13 7.41 16.99
CA CYS A 2 5.38 7.11 18.22
C CYS A 2 3.92 6.82 17.87
N LEU A 3 3.54 5.55 17.83
CA LEU A 3 2.18 5.04 17.56
C LEU A 3 1.13 5.46 18.63
N SER A 4 1.46 6.39 19.50
CA SER A 4 0.65 6.70 20.69
C SER A 4 -0.20 7.98 20.61
N ARG A 5 -0.25 8.67 19.46
CA ARG A 5 -0.87 9.99 19.40
C ARG A 5 -2.34 10.02 19.05
N GLY A 6 -3.05 8.95 18.94
CA GLY A 6 -4.47 9.11 18.72
C GLY A 6 -5.22 7.88 18.23
N LEU A 7 -6.50 7.92 18.44
CA LEU A 7 -7.48 6.88 18.07
C LEU A 7 -7.77 6.82 16.55
N GLY A 8 -7.01 7.54 15.70
CA GLY A 8 -7.27 7.65 14.29
C GLY A 8 -6.10 7.36 13.34
N ASP A 9 -4.87 7.14 13.88
CA ASP A 9 -3.65 7.09 13.09
C ASP A 9 -3.48 5.81 12.26
N VAL A 10 -4.04 4.71 12.74
CA VAL A 10 -4.02 3.41 12.06
C VAL A 10 -5.44 2.87 11.93
N TYR A 11 -5.65 1.96 10.98
CA TYR A 11 -6.94 1.28 10.87
C TYR A 11 -7.15 0.39 12.10
N LYS A 12 -8.22 0.67 12.87
CA LYS A 12 -8.56 -0.03 14.11
C LYS A 12 -10.00 -0.50 14.12
N ARG A 13 -10.23 -1.63 14.79
CA ARG A 13 -11.56 -2.06 15.22
C ARG A 13 -11.60 -2.18 16.74
N GLN A 14 -12.62 -1.57 17.37
CA GLN A 14 -12.85 -1.72 18.80
C GLN A 14 -13.41 -3.10 19.13
N GLU A 15 -13.20 -3.52 20.38
CA GLU A 15 -13.50 -4.84 20.91
C GLU A 15 -15.02 -5.13 20.94
N GLN A 16 -15.57 -5.61 19.84
CA GLN A 16 -16.87 -6.29 19.77
C GLN A 16 -16.68 -7.71 19.19
N GLY A 17 -15.62 -8.39 19.63
CA GLY A 17 -15.16 -9.65 19.06
C GLY A 17 -13.98 -9.48 18.10
N HIS A 18 -13.37 -10.60 17.74
CA HIS A 18 -12.27 -10.61 16.74
C HIS A 18 -12.82 -10.14 15.38
N PRO A 19 -12.12 -9.21 14.68
CA PRO A 19 -12.50 -8.86 13.31
C PRO A 19 -12.49 -10.10 12.39
N PRO A 20 -13.25 -10.10 11.28
CA PRO A 20 -13.16 -11.16 10.29
C PRO A 20 -11.70 -11.39 9.87
N TYR A 21 -11.28 -12.66 9.84
CA TYR A 21 -9.93 -13.03 9.46
C TYR A 21 -9.50 -12.38 8.15
N ARG A 22 -8.27 -11.85 8.14
CA ARG A 22 -7.62 -11.32 6.96
C ARG A 22 -6.22 -11.89 6.85
N LYS A 23 -5.92 -12.50 5.71
CA LYS A 23 -4.58 -13.03 5.47
C LYS A 23 -3.58 -11.88 5.35
N SER A 24 -2.48 -11.95 6.14
CA SER A 24 -1.31 -11.07 5.96
C SER A 24 -0.59 -11.38 4.65
N HIS A 25 0.22 -10.45 4.15
CA HIS A 25 1.12 -10.68 3.01
C HIS A 25 2.19 -11.73 3.36
N PHE A 26 2.67 -11.73 4.61
CA PHE A 26 3.62 -12.71 5.11
C PHE A 26 2.87 -13.89 5.74
N ASP A 27 3.07 -15.08 5.21
CA ASP A 27 2.35 -16.30 5.66
C ASP A 27 2.61 -16.61 7.15
N GLU A 28 3.83 -16.33 7.66
CA GLU A 28 4.19 -16.50 9.06
C GLU A 28 3.45 -15.59 10.03
N GLU A 29 2.93 -14.47 9.56
CA GLU A 29 2.13 -13.54 10.37
C GLU A 29 0.68 -14.01 10.52
N GLY A 30 0.15 -14.77 9.56
CA GLY A 30 -1.19 -15.32 9.56
C GLY A 30 -2.27 -14.25 9.40
N ASP A 31 -2.91 -13.85 10.50
CA ASP A 31 -3.96 -12.83 10.49
C ASP A 31 -3.36 -11.43 10.49
N ALA A 32 -3.85 -10.58 9.58
CA ALA A 32 -3.48 -9.17 9.49
C ALA A 32 -4.08 -8.28 10.59
N TRP A 33 -4.90 -8.83 11.49
CA TRP A 33 -5.40 -8.13 12.66
C TRP A 33 -4.64 -8.54 13.91
N CYS A 34 -3.99 -7.59 14.57
CA CYS A 34 -3.29 -7.82 15.83
C CYS A 34 -3.96 -7.06 16.98
N TYR A 35 -4.22 -7.77 18.09
CA TYR A 35 -4.80 -7.17 19.29
C TYR A 35 -3.76 -6.34 20.05
N ASN A 36 -4.11 -5.11 20.37
CA ASN A 36 -3.33 -4.22 21.21
C ASN A 36 -4.02 -4.05 22.57
N ALA A 37 -3.51 -4.72 23.60
CA ALA A 37 -4.09 -4.71 24.93
C ALA A 37 -4.18 -3.30 25.57
N PRO A 38 -3.17 -2.41 25.47
CA PRO A 38 -3.25 -1.06 26.02
C PRO A 38 -4.41 -0.23 25.46
N THR A 39 -4.73 -0.37 24.16
CA THR A 39 -5.82 0.38 23.52
C THR A 39 -7.12 -0.41 23.46
N ARG A 40 -7.10 -1.68 23.85
CA ARG A 40 -8.24 -2.62 23.80
C ARG A 40 -8.89 -2.63 22.42
N SER A 41 -8.07 -2.71 21.36
CA SER A 41 -8.51 -2.68 19.98
C SER A 41 -7.59 -3.54 19.11
N TYR A 42 -8.11 -3.98 17.96
CA TYR A 42 -7.31 -4.60 16.92
C TYR A 42 -6.82 -3.52 15.95
N TYR A 43 -5.55 -3.60 15.54
CA TYR A 43 -5.00 -2.80 14.46
C TYR A 43 -4.69 -3.68 13.25
N LEU A 44 -4.81 -3.09 12.08
CA LEU A 44 -4.48 -3.75 10.81
C LEU A 44 -2.98 -3.64 10.53
N HIS A 45 -2.38 -4.74 10.07
CA HIS A 45 -1.03 -4.80 9.52
C HIS A 45 -1.03 -5.75 8.32
N TYR A 46 -1.07 -5.23 7.12
CA TYR A 46 -1.05 -6.12 5.94
C TYR A 46 0.28 -6.86 5.79
N PHE A 47 1.39 -6.20 6.14
CA PHE A 47 2.73 -6.77 6.21
C PHE A 47 3.05 -7.29 7.62
N ALA A 48 4.20 -6.97 8.18
CA ALA A 48 4.58 -7.42 9.51
C ALA A 48 3.81 -6.68 10.63
N ARG A 49 3.68 -7.31 11.80
CA ARG A 49 3.02 -6.71 12.99
C ARG A 49 3.62 -5.38 13.43
N GLN A 50 4.91 -5.16 13.14
CA GLN A 50 5.60 -3.92 13.43
C GLN A 50 5.32 -2.81 12.41
N GLN A 51 4.54 -3.12 11.36
CA GLN A 51 4.19 -2.21 10.25
C GLN A 51 2.67 -2.00 10.20
N PRO A 52 2.07 -1.30 11.17
CA PRO A 52 0.63 -1.05 11.16
C PRO A 52 0.25 -0.19 9.95
N ASP A 53 -0.88 -0.52 9.35
CA ASP A 53 -1.44 0.25 8.23
C ASP A 53 -1.93 1.61 8.70
N LEU A 54 -1.36 2.68 8.17
CA LEU A 54 -1.77 4.04 8.47
C LEU A 54 -3.14 4.35 7.86
N ASN A 55 -3.96 5.05 8.63
CA ASN A 55 -5.29 5.45 8.19
C ASN A 55 -5.23 6.70 7.30
N TRP A 56 -5.05 6.52 6.00
CA TRP A 56 -4.99 7.61 5.03
C TRP A 56 -6.30 8.38 4.86
N GLN A 57 -7.44 7.87 5.36
CA GLN A 57 -8.68 8.64 5.43
C GLN A 57 -8.59 9.79 6.45
N ASN A 58 -7.74 9.64 7.47
CA ASN A 58 -7.49 10.69 8.44
C ASN A 58 -6.62 11.80 7.84
N PRO A 59 -7.12 13.03 7.69
CA PRO A 59 -6.35 14.14 7.12
C PRO A 59 -5.14 14.53 7.99
N GLU A 60 -5.18 14.29 9.29
CA GLU A 60 -4.04 14.55 10.18
C GLU A 60 -2.88 13.60 9.88
N VAL A 61 -3.15 12.34 9.57
CA VAL A 61 -2.13 11.37 9.13
C VAL A 61 -1.49 11.84 7.83
N ARG A 62 -2.28 12.28 6.85
CA ARG A 62 -1.75 12.81 5.59
C ARG A 62 -0.89 14.03 5.81
N ALA A 63 -1.33 14.97 6.65
CA ALA A 63 -0.57 16.17 6.97
C ALA A 63 0.80 15.83 7.59
N GLU A 64 0.86 14.90 8.55
CA GLU A 64 2.12 14.45 9.15
C GLU A 64 3.05 13.78 8.13
N ILE A 65 2.52 12.96 7.21
CA ILE A 65 3.30 12.37 6.11
C ILE A 65 3.86 13.47 5.21
N TYR A 66 3.06 14.48 4.85
CA TYR A 66 3.53 15.59 4.02
C TYR A 66 4.60 16.43 4.73
N ASP A 67 4.51 16.58 6.04
CA ASP A 67 5.56 17.26 6.84
C ASP A 67 6.87 16.46 6.86
N ILE A 68 6.80 15.13 6.92
CA ILE A 68 7.97 14.25 6.80
C ILE A 68 8.63 14.40 5.42
N LEU A 69 7.84 14.40 4.35
CA LEU A 69 8.35 14.56 2.99
C LEU A 69 9.03 15.94 2.82
N ARG A 70 8.37 17.01 3.25
CA ARG A 70 8.93 18.37 3.22
C ARG A 70 10.23 18.47 4.02
N PHE A 71 10.27 17.88 5.21
CA PHE A 71 11.47 17.87 6.05
C PHE A 71 12.70 17.31 5.32
N TRP A 72 12.53 16.22 4.56
CA TRP A 72 13.64 15.63 3.83
C TRP A 72 14.00 16.42 2.58
N LEU A 73 13.03 16.95 1.85
CA LEU A 73 13.26 17.81 0.68
C LEU A 73 13.99 19.10 1.09
N ASP A 74 13.62 19.71 2.21
CA ASP A 74 14.31 20.87 2.77
C ASP A 74 15.77 20.58 3.19
N LYS A 75 16.09 19.30 3.41
CA LYS A 75 17.47 18.85 3.66
C LYS A 75 18.24 18.51 2.37
N GLY A 76 17.63 18.66 1.21
CA GLY A 76 18.27 18.47 -0.09
C GLY A 76 18.20 17.05 -0.62
N VAL A 77 17.19 16.27 -0.24
CA VAL A 77 16.88 15.00 -0.92
C VAL A 77 16.26 15.33 -2.28
N ASP A 78 16.73 14.64 -3.34
CA ASP A 78 16.33 14.91 -4.73
C ASP A 78 15.03 14.20 -5.13
N GLY A 79 14.46 13.38 -4.26
CA GLY A 79 13.20 12.67 -4.55
C GLY A 79 12.94 11.48 -3.64
N PHE A 80 11.87 10.76 -3.95
CA PHE A 80 11.41 9.62 -3.16
C PHE A 80 11.03 8.42 -3.99
N ARG A 81 11.38 7.25 -3.50
CA ARG A 81 10.73 6.01 -3.87
C ARG A 81 9.63 5.73 -2.85
N LEU A 82 8.39 5.65 -3.33
CA LEU A 82 7.21 5.38 -2.51
C LEU A 82 6.93 3.87 -2.52
N ASP A 83 7.20 3.27 -1.37
CA ASP A 83 7.07 1.84 -1.14
C ASP A 83 5.61 1.40 -1.18
N SER A 84 5.32 0.32 -1.92
CA SER A 84 4.00 -0.33 -1.93
C SER A 84 2.83 0.65 -2.06
N ILE A 85 2.97 1.64 -2.92
CA ILE A 85 2.05 2.80 -2.97
C ILE A 85 0.58 2.43 -3.22
N PRO A 86 0.20 1.35 -3.95
CA PRO A 86 -1.20 0.96 -4.09
C PRO A 86 -1.91 0.62 -2.78
N TYR A 87 -1.16 0.29 -1.72
CA TYR A 87 -1.70 -0.16 -0.44
C TYR A 87 -2.10 0.96 0.51
N ILE A 88 -1.81 2.23 0.20
CA ILE A 88 -2.21 3.36 1.08
C ILE A 88 -3.72 3.54 1.14
N ALA A 89 -4.46 3.09 0.12
CA ALA A 89 -5.91 3.14 0.10
C ALA A 89 -6.52 1.75 -0.11
N LYS A 90 -7.53 1.44 0.68
CA LYS A 90 -8.25 0.17 0.68
C LYS A 90 -9.73 0.38 1.02
N ASP A 91 -10.57 -0.63 0.75
CA ASP A 91 -11.95 -0.62 1.20
C ASP A 91 -12.01 -0.76 2.73
N THR A 92 -12.36 0.32 3.40
CA THR A 92 -12.43 0.40 4.87
C THR A 92 -13.71 -0.20 5.47
N SER A 93 -14.63 -0.69 4.66
CA SER A 93 -15.72 -1.53 5.14
C SER A 93 -15.21 -2.90 5.61
N PHE A 94 -14.00 -3.26 5.17
CA PHE A 94 -13.34 -4.53 5.48
C PHE A 94 -14.26 -5.73 5.23
N PRO A 95 -14.74 -5.96 4.01
CA PRO A 95 -15.62 -7.07 3.69
C PRO A 95 -14.92 -8.40 3.98
N GLU A 96 -15.69 -9.45 4.27
CA GLU A 96 -15.14 -10.80 4.39
C GLU A 96 -14.48 -11.23 3.08
N ILE A 97 -13.33 -11.89 3.21
CA ILE A 97 -12.56 -12.41 2.07
C ILE A 97 -12.81 -13.89 1.96
N ASP A 98 -13.43 -14.31 0.87
CA ASP A 98 -13.57 -15.73 0.51
C ASP A 98 -12.29 -16.20 -0.21
N LEU A 99 -11.34 -16.71 0.55
CA LEU A 99 -10.05 -17.20 0.02
C LEU A 99 -10.20 -18.44 -0.87
N CYS A 100 -11.32 -19.17 -0.78
CA CYS A 100 -11.60 -20.28 -1.68
C CYS A 100 -11.99 -19.80 -3.07
N LYS A 101 -12.67 -18.66 -3.14
CA LYS A 101 -13.12 -18.03 -4.38
C LYS A 101 -12.09 -17.05 -4.94
N TYR A 102 -11.38 -16.38 -4.06
CA TYR A 102 -10.40 -15.34 -4.40
C TYR A 102 -9.07 -15.62 -3.68
N PRO A 103 -8.18 -16.44 -4.25
CA PRO A 103 -6.90 -16.76 -3.62
C PRO A 103 -5.97 -15.55 -3.49
N ASP A 104 -6.14 -14.56 -4.35
CA ASP A 104 -5.39 -13.31 -4.26
C ASP A 104 -6.13 -12.28 -3.39
N VAL A 105 -5.48 -11.85 -2.32
CA VAL A 105 -6.00 -10.85 -1.39
C VAL A 105 -5.70 -9.40 -1.80
N PHE A 106 -4.85 -9.19 -2.79
CA PHE A 106 -4.41 -7.85 -3.22
C PHE A 106 -5.57 -6.86 -3.45
N PRO A 107 -6.67 -7.24 -4.16
CA PRO A 107 -7.78 -6.31 -4.41
C PRO A 107 -8.48 -5.81 -3.14
N TYR A 108 -8.32 -6.52 -2.02
CA TYR A 108 -8.94 -6.13 -0.74
C TYR A 108 -8.08 -5.18 0.10
N TYR A 109 -6.79 -5.04 -0.24
CA TYR A 109 -5.82 -4.24 0.51
C TYR A 109 -5.27 -3.05 -0.26
N SER A 110 -5.58 -2.95 -1.54
CA SER A 110 -4.95 -2.00 -2.43
C SER A 110 -5.94 -1.38 -3.41
N LEU A 111 -5.50 -0.36 -4.13
CA LEU A 111 -6.25 0.34 -5.18
C LEU A 111 -7.65 0.76 -4.72
N GLY A 112 -7.81 1.01 -3.42
CA GLY A 112 -9.08 1.36 -2.82
C GLY A 112 -9.57 2.76 -3.21
N PRO A 113 -10.79 3.11 -2.81
CA PRO A 113 -11.35 4.44 -3.02
C PRO A 113 -10.39 5.54 -2.53
N HIS A 114 -10.34 6.65 -3.24
CA HIS A 114 -9.52 7.83 -2.91
C HIS A 114 -8.00 7.65 -3.05
N LEU A 115 -7.48 6.52 -3.56
CA LEU A 115 -6.05 6.35 -3.78
C LEU A 115 -5.46 7.52 -4.57
N HIS A 116 -6.04 7.77 -5.72
CA HIS A 116 -5.59 8.82 -6.63
C HIS A 116 -5.85 10.22 -6.08
N ASP A 117 -6.91 10.42 -5.29
CA ASP A 117 -7.13 11.68 -4.59
C ASP A 117 -5.99 11.98 -3.61
N TYR A 118 -5.52 10.96 -2.87
CA TYR A 118 -4.38 11.11 -1.94
C TYR A 118 -3.07 11.38 -2.66
N LEU A 119 -2.82 10.73 -3.80
CA LEU A 119 -1.62 10.96 -4.60
C LEU A 119 -1.61 12.36 -5.20
N HIS A 120 -2.73 12.78 -5.76
CA HIS A 120 -2.88 14.15 -6.27
C HIS A 120 -2.73 15.18 -5.15
N GLU A 121 -3.32 14.95 -3.97
CA GLU A 121 -3.15 15.81 -2.80
C GLU A 121 -1.67 15.88 -2.38
N MET A 122 -0.96 14.76 -2.32
CA MET A 122 0.46 14.68 -2.00
C MET A 122 1.32 15.47 -3.00
N ASN A 123 1.04 15.34 -4.29
CA ASN A 123 1.72 16.11 -5.32
C ASN A 123 1.48 17.61 -5.13
N ARG A 124 0.23 18.03 -5.02
CA ARG A 124 -0.14 19.44 -4.82
C ARG A 124 0.47 20.04 -3.55
N GLU A 125 0.47 19.31 -2.45
CA GLU A 125 0.92 19.82 -1.15
C GLU A 125 2.43 19.74 -0.96
N VAL A 126 3.10 18.83 -1.68
CA VAL A 126 4.54 18.61 -1.52
C VAL A 126 5.27 18.67 -2.85
N PHE A 127 5.15 17.64 -3.71
CA PHE A 127 6.10 17.43 -4.81
C PHE A 127 6.11 18.56 -5.83
N SER A 128 4.96 19.14 -6.16
CA SER A 128 4.89 20.29 -7.09
C SER A 128 5.58 21.57 -6.59
N ARG A 129 6.01 21.61 -5.32
CA ARG A 129 6.65 22.77 -4.70
C ARG A 129 8.19 22.64 -4.64
N TYR A 130 8.73 21.51 -5.09
CA TYR A 130 10.14 21.19 -5.07
C TYR A 130 10.61 20.70 -6.43
N ASP A 131 11.88 20.92 -6.73
CA ASP A 131 12.54 20.25 -7.87
C ASP A 131 12.97 18.84 -7.41
N CYS A 132 12.06 17.90 -7.51
CA CYS A 132 12.26 16.52 -7.04
C CYS A 132 11.63 15.52 -7.98
N THR A 133 12.04 14.27 -7.85
CA THR A 133 11.53 13.14 -8.65
C THR A 133 10.85 12.11 -7.76
N THR A 134 9.74 11.56 -8.23
CA THR A 134 8.97 10.55 -7.51
C THR A 134 8.87 9.25 -8.31
N VAL A 135 9.11 8.11 -7.65
CA VAL A 135 8.92 6.79 -8.23
C VAL A 135 8.08 5.91 -7.31
N GLY A 136 6.93 5.47 -7.77
CA GLY A 136 6.05 4.56 -7.04
C GLY A 136 6.39 3.09 -7.29
N GLU A 137 6.26 2.27 -6.26
CA GLU A 137 6.24 0.81 -6.41
C GLU A 137 4.81 0.33 -6.61
N GLY A 138 4.49 -0.07 -7.84
CA GLY A 138 3.17 -0.54 -8.27
C GLY A 138 3.07 -2.06 -8.27
N SER A 139 3.12 -2.68 -7.10
CA SER A 139 2.94 -4.13 -7.00
C SER A 139 1.59 -4.55 -7.57
N LYS A 140 1.58 -5.60 -8.40
CA LYS A 140 0.37 -6.21 -9.01
C LYS A 140 -0.58 -5.23 -9.73
N THR A 141 -0.08 -4.07 -10.15
CA THR A 141 -0.86 -3.14 -10.97
C THR A 141 -0.81 -3.57 -12.44
N SER A 142 -1.95 -3.52 -13.14
CA SER A 142 -1.97 -3.64 -14.60
C SER A 142 -1.31 -2.43 -15.26
N PRO A 143 -0.89 -2.52 -16.53
CA PRO A 143 -0.39 -1.36 -17.26
C PRO A 143 -1.40 -0.20 -17.30
N GLU A 144 -2.69 -0.49 -17.42
CA GLU A 144 -3.76 0.50 -17.43
C GLU A 144 -3.92 1.19 -16.07
N GLU A 145 -3.85 0.44 -14.98
CA GLU A 145 -3.84 1.02 -13.63
C GLU A 145 -2.55 1.81 -13.39
N GLY A 146 -1.39 1.25 -13.78
CA GLY A 146 -0.10 1.91 -13.66
C GLY A 146 -0.04 3.26 -14.36
N TRP A 147 -0.67 3.37 -15.55
CA TRP A 147 -0.77 4.64 -16.27
C TRP A 147 -1.47 5.73 -15.48
N LYS A 148 -2.48 5.38 -14.67
CA LYS A 148 -3.20 6.37 -13.85
C LYS A 148 -2.30 7.07 -12.83
N PHE A 149 -1.26 6.40 -12.34
CA PHE A 149 -0.32 6.99 -11.37
C PHE A 149 0.61 8.04 -11.97
N ILE A 150 0.89 7.93 -13.28
CA ILE A 150 1.93 8.72 -13.95
C ILE A 150 1.41 9.58 -15.10
N ALA A 151 0.11 9.52 -15.40
CA ALA A 151 -0.48 10.33 -16.46
C ALA A 151 -0.32 11.82 -16.12
N PRO A 152 0.28 12.65 -17.03
CA PRO A 152 0.63 14.04 -16.73
C PRO A 152 -0.57 14.89 -16.29
N GLU A 153 -1.73 14.62 -16.85
CA GLU A 153 -2.97 15.34 -16.53
C GLU A 153 -3.47 15.09 -15.10
N ARG A 154 -3.02 14.00 -14.47
CA ARG A 154 -3.41 13.63 -13.12
C ARG A 154 -2.56 14.26 -12.04
N GLN A 155 -1.32 14.64 -12.38
CA GLN A 155 -0.39 15.28 -11.45
C GLN A 155 -0.24 14.48 -10.15
N GLU A 156 0.16 13.22 -10.27
CA GLU A 156 0.36 12.30 -9.13
C GLU A 156 1.85 12.01 -8.95
N LEU A 157 2.40 11.03 -9.67
CA LEU A 157 3.81 10.62 -9.61
C LEU A 157 4.49 10.81 -10.97
N ASP A 158 5.83 10.89 -10.99
CA ASP A 158 6.60 10.99 -12.23
C ASP A 158 6.82 9.63 -12.87
N MET A 159 7.02 8.60 -12.05
CA MET A 159 7.31 7.24 -12.51
C MET A 159 6.63 6.19 -11.65
N LEU A 160 6.38 5.04 -12.25
CA LEU A 160 5.93 3.83 -11.55
C LEU A 160 6.69 2.63 -12.12
N TYR A 161 7.18 1.75 -11.25
CA TYR A 161 7.63 0.43 -11.68
C TYR A 161 6.71 -0.66 -11.12
N HIS A 162 6.57 -1.75 -11.86
CA HIS A 162 5.75 -2.90 -11.49
C HIS A 162 6.51 -4.21 -11.67
N PHE A 163 6.01 -5.26 -11.03
CA PHE A 163 6.67 -6.56 -11.06
C PHE A 163 6.14 -7.53 -12.13
N GLY A 164 5.29 -7.06 -13.05
CA GLY A 164 4.60 -7.92 -14.01
C GLY A 164 5.52 -8.86 -14.80
N ALA A 165 6.72 -8.42 -15.19
CA ALA A 165 7.69 -9.29 -15.86
C ALA A 165 8.28 -10.37 -14.94
N ALA A 166 8.44 -10.08 -13.65
CA ALA A 166 8.90 -11.05 -12.66
C ALA A 166 7.79 -12.06 -12.30
N ASP A 167 6.56 -11.58 -12.23
CA ASP A 167 5.38 -12.42 -11.93
C ASP A 167 5.11 -13.44 -13.04
N ILE A 168 5.24 -13.06 -14.32
CA ILE A 168 5.13 -13.99 -15.46
C ILE A 168 6.14 -15.13 -15.34
N ARG A 169 7.36 -14.85 -14.89
CA ARG A 169 8.38 -15.88 -14.71
C ARG A 169 7.98 -16.87 -13.60
N ASN A 170 7.42 -16.39 -12.51
CA ASN A 170 6.98 -17.23 -11.40
C ASN A 170 5.76 -18.09 -11.77
N GLU A 171 4.83 -17.57 -12.56
CA GLU A 171 3.65 -18.30 -13.05
C GLU A 171 4.05 -19.41 -14.02
N THR A 172 5.01 -19.19 -14.90
CA THR A 172 5.48 -20.20 -15.87
C THR A 172 6.30 -21.30 -15.22
N GLU A 173 7.03 -21.03 -14.14
CA GLU A 173 7.76 -22.07 -13.39
C GLU A 173 6.81 -22.98 -12.57
N ALA A 174 5.63 -22.50 -12.20
CA ALA A 174 4.64 -23.27 -11.45
C ALA A 174 3.79 -24.23 -12.32
N ASP A 175 3.59 -23.91 -13.60
CA ASP A 175 2.60 -24.59 -14.45
C ASP A 175 3.14 -25.61 -15.44
N ASP A 176 4.46 -25.71 -15.71
CA ASP A 176 4.95 -26.72 -16.67
C ASP A 176 6.34 -27.29 -16.35
N PRO A 177 6.40 -28.40 -15.59
CA PRO A 177 7.64 -29.15 -15.42
C PRO A 177 8.05 -29.89 -16.70
N ALA A 178 7.30 -29.86 -17.78
CA ALA A 178 7.53 -30.67 -18.98
C ALA A 178 8.14 -29.91 -20.16
N THR A 179 8.09 -28.60 -20.22
CA THR A 179 8.55 -27.88 -21.42
C THR A 179 9.99 -27.46 -21.43
N GLY A 180 10.69 -27.37 -20.29
CA GLY A 180 12.15 -27.19 -20.23
C GLY A 180 12.76 -26.09 -21.12
N ILE A 181 11.96 -25.09 -21.52
CA ILE A 181 12.42 -24.01 -22.39
C ILE A 181 12.98 -22.88 -21.52
N PRO A 182 14.30 -22.68 -21.51
CA PRO A 182 14.84 -21.48 -20.88
C PRO A 182 14.50 -20.28 -21.76
N TYR A 183 13.74 -19.35 -21.21
CA TYR A 183 13.62 -18.04 -21.85
C TYR A 183 14.97 -17.34 -21.75
N SER A 184 15.74 -17.41 -22.85
CA SER A 184 16.84 -16.47 -23.06
C SER A 184 16.24 -15.15 -23.54
N LEU A 185 16.46 -14.07 -22.77
CA LEU A 185 16.32 -12.71 -23.24
C LEU A 185 17.35 -12.42 -24.33
#